data_9318ba5f2f0ba3464bdc24fd95c0fead
#
_entry.id   9318ba5f2f0ba3464bdc24fd95c0fead
#
_cell.length_a   1.000
_cell.length_b   1.000
_cell.length_c   1.000
_cell.angle_alpha   90.00
_cell.angle_beta   90.00
_cell.angle_gamma   90.00
#
_symmetry.space_group_name_H-M   'P 1'
#
loop_
_entity.id
_entity.type
_entity.pdbx_description
1 polymer ?
#
loop_
_entity_poly.entity_id
_entity_poly.type
_entity_poly.pdbx_seq_one_letter_code
_entity_poly.pdbx_strand_id
1 'polypeptide(L)'
;MVQLSTLDISLIVLFFSITLFIGIYVSKKSGKNSTEFFLSGRTMPWWLLGLSMVATTFSTDTPNLVTDIVRTNGVSGNWVWWAFLITGLLTVFVYAKLWRKSNVNTDLEFYELRYGGKPAKFLRKFRALYLGVIFNVITMSAVTLAAIKIGGIMLGLEPWQTVISAGLITVIFSAVGGFKGVVYTDFILFFVAMGG
;
A
#
# COMPACT_ATOMS: atom_id res chain seq x y z
N MET A 1 7.32 2.07 -29.11
CA MET A 1 8.02 2.24 -27.81
C MET A 1 8.16 3.71 -27.55
N VAL A 2 7.75 4.17 -26.37
CA VAL A 2 8.05 5.53 -25.91
C VAL A 2 9.55 5.53 -25.60
N GLN A 3 10.32 6.42 -26.23
CA GLN A 3 11.75 6.55 -25.92
C GLN A 3 11.86 7.43 -24.66
N LEU A 4 12.26 6.83 -23.55
CA LEU A 4 12.59 7.58 -22.34
C LEU A 4 13.84 8.41 -22.58
N SER A 5 13.78 9.69 -22.21
CA SER A 5 14.94 10.56 -22.25
C SER A 5 15.92 10.22 -21.13
N THR A 6 17.16 10.67 -21.25
CA THR A 6 18.16 10.53 -20.17
C THR A 6 17.66 11.16 -18.86
N LEU A 7 16.88 12.23 -18.96
CA LEU A 7 16.26 12.88 -17.81
C LEU A 7 15.25 11.98 -17.11
N ASP A 8 14.40 11.30 -17.86
CA ASP A 8 13.40 10.36 -17.29
C ASP A 8 14.07 9.23 -16.53
N ILE A 9 15.11 8.62 -17.13
CA ILE A 9 15.88 7.56 -16.49
C ILE A 9 16.56 8.07 -15.21
N SER A 10 17.14 9.26 -15.25
CA SER A 10 17.81 9.85 -14.09
C SER A 10 16.83 10.12 -12.94
N LEU A 11 15.61 10.59 -13.23
CA LEU A 11 14.55 10.79 -12.24
C LEU A 11 14.08 9.48 -11.62
N ILE A 12 13.92 8.43 -12.41
CA ILE A 12 13.56 7.10 -11.93
C ILE A 12 14.63 6.56 -10.97
N VAL A 13 15.91 6.63 -11.38
CA VAL A 13 17.03 6.16 -10.54
C VAL A 13 17.14 6.99 -9.26
N LEU A 14 16.99 8.31 -9.35
CA LEU A 14 17.00 9.21 -8.20
C LEU A 14 15.88 8.83 -7.20
N PHE A 15 14.66 8.62 -7.70
CA PHE A 15 13.52 8.25 -6.88
C PHE A 15 13.76 6.92 -6.13
N PHE A 16 14.20 5.88 -6.82
CA PHE A 16 14.53 4.60 -6.18
C PHE A 16 15.69 4.71 -5.19
N SER A 17 16.70 5.53 -5.49
CA SER A 17 17.82 5.79 -4.59
C SER A 17 17.37 6.46 -3.30
N ILE A 18 16.50 7.46 -3.39
CA ILE A 18 15.93 8.16 -2.23
C ILE A 18 15.11 7.19 -1.37
N THR A 19 14.23 6.39 -1.99
CA THR A 19 13.38 5.44 -1.26
C THR A 19 14.19 4.37 -0.54
N LEU A 20 15.21 3.81 -1.20
CA LEU A 20 16.13 2.85 -0.57
C LEU A 20 16.93 3.49 0.57
N PHE A 21 17.42 4.71 0.39
CA PHE A 21 18.16 5.44 1.42
C PHE A 21 17.29 5.64 2.68
N ILE A 22 16.04 6.03 2.52
CA ILE A 22 15.10 6.17 3.62
C ILE A 22 14.88 4.82 4.32
N GLY A 23 14.65 3.74 3.56
CA GLY A 23 14.50 2.39 4.10
C GLY A 23 15.69 2.00 4.97
N ILE A 24 16.91 2.18 4.48
CA ILE A 24 18.15 1.87 5.21
C ILE A 24 18.33 2.76 6.44
N TYR A 25 18.11 4.06 6.29
CA TYR A 25 18.25 5.02 7.41
C TYR A 25 17.33 4.67 8.58
N VAL A 26 16.10 4.28 8.27
CA VAL A 26 15.08 3.96 9.28
C VAL A 26 15.22 2.54 9.84
N SER A 27 15.85 1.63 9.10
CA SER A 27 15.97 0.20 9.45
C SER A 27 16.56 -0.06 10.84
N LYS A 28 17.56 0.72 11.23
CA LYS A 28 18.22 0.61 12.55
C LYS A 28 17.25 0.71 13.74
N LYS A 29 16.15 1.44 13.57
CA LYS A 29 15.11 1.59 14.59
C LYS A 29 14.01 0.55 14.44
N SER A 30 13.61 0.25 13.23
CA SER A 30 12.55 -0.71 12.91
C SER A 30 12.90 -2.15 13.28
N GLY A 31 14.18 -2.52 13.21
CA GLY A 31 14.65 -3.88 13.52
C GLY A 31 14.72 -4.26 14.99
N LYS A 32 14.35 -3.38 15.93
CA LYS A 32 14.52 -3.65 17.37
C LYS A 32 13.54 -4.70 17.92
N ASN A 33 12.29 -4.64 17.52
CA ASN A 33 11.25 -5.59 17.93
C ASN A 33 10.05 -5.54 16.97
N SER A 34 9.13 -6.50 17.10
CA SER A 34 7.95 -6.60 16.22
C SER A 34 7.02 -5.37 16.30
N THR A 35 6.89 -4.75 17.47
CA THR A 35 6.06 -3.55 17.64
C THR A 35 6.69 -2.34 16.92
N GLU A 36 8.01 -2.20 16.94
CA GLU A 36 8.71 -1.18 16.17
C GLU A 36 8.60 -1.45 14.67
N PHE A 37 8.74 -2.70 14.25
CA PHE A 37 8.70 -3.09 12.85
C PHE A 37 7.32 -2.86 12.22
N PHE A 38 6.25 -3.33 12.87
CA PHE A 38 4.89 -3.29 12.31
C PHE A 38 4.08 -2.04 12.68
N LEU A 39 4.39 -1.38 13.81
CA LEU A 39 3.59 -0.27 14.34
C LEU A 39 4.41 0.99 14.61
N SER A 40 5.74 0.96 14.33
CA SER A 40 6.65 2.08 14.66
C SER A 40 6.53 2.56 16.10
N GLY A 41 6.38 1.60 17.05
CA GLY A 41 6.19 1.91 18.48
C GLY A 41 4.93 2.75 18.77
N ARG A 42 4.00 2.86 17.84
CA ARG A 42 2.78 3.71 17.92
C ARG A 42 3.09 5.20 18.13
N THR A 43 4.26 5.68 17.69
CA THR A 43 4.74 7.06 17.89
C THR A 43 4.57 7.96 16.68
N MET A 44 4.03 7.43 15.57
CA MET A 44 3.84 8.22 14.36
C MET A 44 2.77 9.30 14.54
N PRO A 45 3.01 10.54 14.06
CA PRO A 45 2.04 11.61 14.11
C PRO A 45 0.85 11.32 13.17
N TRP A 46 -0.33 11.71 13.58
CA TRP A 46 -1.58 11.42 12.87
C TRP A 46 -1.61 11.96 11.42
N TRP A 47 -1.06 13.15 11.20
CA TRP A 47 -1.03 13.78 9.89
C TRP A 47 -0.16 13.00 8.90
N LEU A 48 0.98 12.46 9.36
CA LEU A 48 1.87 11.66 8.52
C LEU A 48 1.25 10.31 8.16
N LEU A 49 0.55 9.68 9.11
CA LEU A 49 -0.24 8.46 8.83
C LEU A 49 -1.38 8.74 7.86
N GLY A 50 -2.04 9.90 7.98
CA GLY A 50 -3.07 10.32 7.04
C GLY A 50 -2.54 10.47 5.61
N LEU A 51 -1.40 11.14 5.44
CA LEU A 51 -0.73 11.26 4.13
C LEU A 51 -0.31 9.90 3.56
N SER A 52 0.25 9.02 4.40
CA SER A 52 0.60 7.66 3.99
C SER A 52 -0.63 6.87 3.53
N MET A 53 -1.76 6.95 4.24
CA MET A 53 -3.00 6.30 3.82
C MET A 53 -3.51 6.80 2.47
N VAL A 54 -3.38 8.09 2.18
CA VAL A 54 -3.75 8.65 0.87
C VAL A 54 -2.78 8.17 -0.20
N ALA A 55 -1.47 8.23 0.06
CA ALA A 55 -0.45 7.81 -0.89
C ALA A 55 -0.55 6.32 -1.28
N THR A 56 -0.90 5.45 -0.33
CA THR A 56 -1.11 4.01 -0.62
C THR A 56 -2.29 3.73 -1.55
N THR A 57 -3.20 4.67 -1.74
CA THR A 57 -4.29 4.55 -2.72
C THR A 57 -3.88 4.99 -4.14
N PHE A 58 -2.73 5.65 -4.28
CA PHE A 58 -2.18 6.00 -5.58
C PHE A 58 -1.47 4.80 -6.19
N SER A 59 -2.14 4.12 -7.09
CA SER A 59 -1.57 2.99 -7.81
C SER A 59 -1.86 3.10 -9.30
N THR A 60 -1.09 2.39 -10.11
CA THR A 60 -1.15 2.46 -11.57
C THR A 60 -2.46 1.93 -12.15
N ASP A 61 -3.15 1.07 -11.43
CA ASP A 61 -4.45 0.50 -11.81
C ASP A 61 -5.59 1.52 -11.64
N THR A 62 -5.52 2.42 -10.65
CA THR A 62 -6.60 3.39 -10.37
C THR A 62 -6.91 4.29 -11.55
N PRO A 63 -5.95 5.01 -12.18
CA PRO A 63 -6.23 5.81 -13.38
C PRO A 63 -6.77 4.99 -14.54
N ASN A 64 -6.23 3.79 -14.76
CA ASN A 64 -6.68 2.90 -15.82
C ASN A 64 -8.12 2.46 -15.61
N LEU A 65 -8.48 2.03 -14.40
CA LEU A 65 -9.80 1.55 -14.05
C LEU A 65 -10.83 2.68 -14.09
N VAL A 66 -10.52 3.86 -13.53
CA VAL A 66 -11.43 5.02 -13.56
C VAL A 66 -11.66 5.49 -15.00
N THR A 67 -10.62 5.55 -15.81
CA THR A 67 -10.74 5.91 -17.23
C THR A 67 -11.62 4.92 -17.98
N ASP A 68 -11.47 3.63 -17.74
CA ASP A 68 -12.28 2.58 -18.37
C ASP A 68 -13.76 2.69 -17.95
N ILE A 69 -14.03 2.87 -16.67
CA ILE A 69 -15.39 3.06 -16.15
C ILE A 69 -16.06 4.29 -16.78
N VAL A 70 -15.35 5.42 -16.84
CA VAL A 70 -15.91 6.65 -17.44
C VAL A 70 -16.14 6.48 -18.92
N ARG A 71 -15.24 5.82 -19.62
CA ARG A 71 -15.35 5.56 -21.06
C ARG A 71 -16.53 4.66 -21.42
N THR A 72 -16.78 3.63 -20.60
CA THR A 72 -17.82 2.62 -20.88
C THR A 72 -19.19 2.97 -20.31
N ASN A 73 -19.23 3.55 -19.10
CA ASN A 73 -20.46 3.80 -18.35
C ASN A 73 -20.75 5.29 -18.09
N GLY A 74 -19.90 6.19 -18.62
CA GLY A 74 -19.98 7.61 -18.34
C GLY A 74 -19.53 7.97 -16.93
N VAL A 75 -19.57 9.26 -16.60
CA VAL A 75 -19.13 9.77 -15.28
C VAL A 75 -19.94 9.18 -14.13
N SER A 76 -21.22 8.90 -14.36
CA SER A 76 -22.10 8.28 -13.35
C SER A 76 -21.64 6.88 -12.92
N GLY A 77 -20.92 6.15 -13.77
CA GLY A 77 -20.33 4.85 -13.42
C GLY A 77 -19.34 4.91 -12.26
N ASN A 78 -18.77 6.07 -11.99
CA ASN A 78 -17.84 6.26 -10.87
C ASN A 78 -18.48 6.20 -9.48
N TRP A 79 -19.79 6.04 -9.37
CA TRP A 79 -20.44 5.88 -8.07
C TRP A 79 -19.82 4.74 -7.24
N VAL A 80 -19.27 3.72 -7.89
CA VAL A 80 -18.57 2.60 -7.26
C VAL A 80 -17.38 3.10 -6.41
N TRP A 81 -16.65 4.10 -6.90
CA TRP A 81 -15.55 4.74 -6.16
C TRP A 81 -16.04 5.67 -5.06
N TRP A 82 -17.15 6.34 -5.26
CA TRP A 82 -17.70 7.25 -4.25
C TRP A 82 -18.17 6.54 -3.00
N ALA A 83 -18.47 5.23 -3.09
CA ALA A 83 -18.76 4.41 -1.92
C ALA A 83 -17.61 4.39 -0.91
N PHE A 84 -16.35 4.48 -1.38
CA PHE A 84 -15.17 4.56 -0.51
C PHE A 84 -15.09 5.85 0.30
N LEU A 85 -15.73 6.93 -0.13
CA LEU A 85 -15.83 8.17 0.64
C LEU A 85 -16.55 7.96 1.97
N ILE A 86 -17.68 7.27 1.95
CA ILE A 86 -18.48 6.99 3.17
C ILE A 86 -17.71 6.09 4.12
N THR A 87 -17.11 5.01 3.61
CA THR A 87 -16.32 4.08 4.43
C THR A 87 -15.07 4.77 5.00
N GLY A 88 -14.41 5.61 4.22
CA GLY A 88 -13.27 6.41 4.66
C GLY A 88 -13.64 7.38 5.78
N LEU A 89 -14.73 8.14 5.63
CA LEU A 89 -15.21 9.06 6.65
C LEU A 89 -15.58 8.33 7.96
N LEU A 90 -16.30 7.22 7.86
CA LEU A 90 -16.62 6.40 9.03
C LEU A 90 -15.36 5.85 9.71
N THR A 91 -14.37 5.45 8.94
CA THR A 91 -13.09 4.97 9.47
C THR A 91 -12.38 6.09 10.25
N VAL A 92 -12.27 7.29 9.69
CA VAL A 92 -11.56 8.40 10.33
C VAL A 92 -12.29 8.91 11.57
N PHE A 93 -13.58 9.19 11.46
CA PHE A 93 -14.31 9.87 12.54
C PHE A 93 -14.80 8.91 13.65
N VAL A 94 -15.07 7.65 13.33
CA VAL A 94 -15.65 6.70 14.27
C VAL A 94 -14.68 5.59 14.61
N TYR A 95 -14.26 4.80 13.61
CA TYR A 95 -13.55 3.55 13.86
C TYR A 95 -12.08 3.75 14.28
N ALA A 96 -11.36 4.73 13.78
CA ALA A 96 -9.96 4.93 14.13
C ALA A 96 -9.75 5.13 15.64
N LYS A 97 -10.64 5.89 16.29
CA LYS A 97 -10.61 6.10 17.74
C LYS A 97 -10.93 4.82 18.52
N LEU A 98 -11.89 4.03 18.03
CA LEU A 98 -12.28 2.76 18.66
C LEU A 98 -11.17 1.71 18.52
N TRP A 99 -10.55 1.59 17.34
CA TRP A 99 -9.40 0.73 17.11
C TRP A 99 -8.22 1.11 18.00
N ARG A 100 -7.94 2.39 18.15
CA ARG A 100 -6.88 2.84 19.07
C ARG A 100 -7.15 2.44 20.52
N LYS A 101 -8.41 2.53 20.97
CA LYS A 101 -8.82 2.13 22.32
C LYS A 101 -8.77 0.62 22.55
N SER A 102 -9.01 -0.20 21.54
CA SER A 102 -8.99 -1.66 21.66
C SER A 102 -7.60 -2.22 21.98
N ASN A 103 -6.55 -1.44 21.70
CA ASN A 103 -5.14 -1.76 21.94
C ASN A 103 -4.64 -3.07 21.27
N VAL A 104 -5.37 -3.60 20.31
CA VAL A 104 -4.95 -4.76 19.50
C VAL A 104 -3.89 -4.34 18.47
N ASN A 105 -3.03 -5.28 18.07
CA ASN A 105 -2.03 -5.04 17.04
C ASN A 105 -2.55 -5.30 15.64
N THR A 106 -3.52 -6.19 15.52
CA THR A 106 -4.15 -6.55 14.24
C THR A 106 -5.66 -6.64 14.41
N ASP A 107 -6.40 -6.45 13.31
CA ASP A 107 -7.84 -6.66 13.26
C ASP A 107 -8.23 -8.10 13.63
N LEU A 108 -7.35 -9.06 13.37
CA LEU A 108 -7.55 -10.46 13.67
C LEU A 108 -7.57 -10.75 15.19
N GLU A 109 -6.78 -10.03 15.97
CA GLU A 109 -6.77 -10.12 17.43
C GLU A 109 -8.11 -9.65 18.04
N PHE A 110 -8.78 -8.71 17.38
CA PHE A 110 -10.09 -8.22 17.82
C PHE A 110 -11.13 -9.33 17.91
N TYR A 111 -11.06 -10.35 17.03
CA TYR A 111 -12.00 -11.47 17.09
C TYR A 111 -11.83 -12.32 18.36
N GLU A 112 -10.58 -12.48 18.82
CA GLU A 112 -10.34 -13.19 20.09
C GLU A 112 -10.71 -12.34 21.31
N LEU A 113 -10.59 -11.03 21.21
CA LEU A 113 -11.03 -10.10 22.25
C LEU A 113 -12.57 -10.07 22.37
N ARG A 114 -13.27 -10.06 21.23
CA ARG A 114 -14.74 -9.93 21.15
C ARG A 114 -15.47 -11.24 21.37
N TYR A 115 -14.94 -12.33 20.83
CA TYR A 115 -15.51 -13.66 20.85
C TYR A 115 -14.57 -14.61 21.57
N GLY A 116 -15.06 -15.35 22.53
CA GLY A 116 -14.23 -16.32 23.27
C GLY A 116 -14.18 -17.72 22.62
N GLY A 117 -13.26 -18.54 23.09
CA GLY A 117 -13.26 -19.98 22.86
C GLY A 117 -12.77 -20.45 21.47
N LYS A 118 -13.13 -21.69 21.13
CA LYS A 118 -12.71 -22.32 19.86
C LYS A 118 -13.24 -21.63 18.60
N PRO A 119 -14.50 -21.11 18.56
CA PRO A 119 -15.00 -20.39 17.38
C PRO A 119 -14.19 -19.13 17.05
N ALA A 120 -13.77 -18.37 18.06
CA ALA A 120 -12.94 -17.16 17.84
C ALA A 120 -11.59 -17.51 17.21
N LYS A 121 -10.94 -18.57 17.70
CA LYS A 121 -9.67 -19.06 17.13
C LYS A 121 -9.84 -19.54 15.69
N PHE A 122 -10.93 -20.23 15.38
CA PHE A 122 -11.23 -20.64 14.02
C PHE A 122 -11.44 -19.42 13.10
N LEU A 123 -12.27 -18.46 13.52
CA LEU A 123 -12.55 -17.25 12.77
C LEU A 123 -11.26 -16.44 12.50
N ARG A 124 -10.39 -16.29 13.48
CA ARG A 124 -9.09 -15.64 13.34
C ARG A 124 -8.23 -16.33 12.28
N LYS A 125 -8.09 -17.66 12.35
CA LYS A 125 -7.31 -18.43 11.37
C LYS A 125 -7.91 -18.34 9.97
N PHE A 126 -9.22 -18.48 9.85
CA PHE A 126 -9.92 -18.39 8.57
C PHE A 126 -9.73 -17.01 7.93
N ARG A 127 -9.93 -15.94 8.68
CA ARG A 127 -9.73 -14.59 8.16
C ARG A 127 -8.26 -14.27 7.86
N ALA A 128 -7.32 -14.80 8.64
CA ALA A 128 -5.90 -14.67 8.34
C ALA A 128 -5.55 -15.30 6.99
N LEU A 129 -6.07 -16.49 6.70
CA LEU A 129 -5.87 -17.14 5.41
C LEU A 129 -6.62 -16.42 4.28
N TYR A 130 -7.89 -16.10 4.50
CA TYR A 130 -8.72 -15.46 3.49
C TYR A 130 -8.22 -14.05 3.11
N LEU A 131 -8.03 -13.16 4.08
CA LEU A 131 -7.56 -11.80 3.83
C LEU A 131 -6.05 -11.72 3.61
N GLY A 132 -5.26 -12.47 4.40
CA GLY A 132 -3.80 -12.38 4.35
C GLY A 132 -3.20 -13.07 3.13
N VAL A 133 -3.84 -14.10 2.60
CA VAL A 133 -3.31 -14.83 1.43
C VAL A 133 -4.22 -14.65 0.22
N ILE A 134 -5.45 -15.16 0.25
CA ILE A 134 -6.29 -15.23 -0.95
C ILE A 134 -6.62 -13.83 -1.49
N PHE A 135 -7.16 -12.96 -0.66
CA PHE A 135 -7.55 -11.61 -1.07
C PHE A 135 -6.32 -10.77 -1.49
N ASN A 136 -5.22 -10.86 -0.74
CA ASN A 136 -4.00 -10.15 -1.08
C ASN A 136 -3.40 -10.62 -2.41
N VAL A 137 -3.34 -11.92 -2.67
CA VAL A 137 -2.84 -12.46 -3.94
C VAL A 137 -3.67 -11.94 -5.11
N ILE A 138 -5.00 -11.93 -4.99
CA ILE A 138 -5.90 -11.41 -6.03
C ILE A 138 -5.63 -9.92 -6.28
N THR A 139 -5.58 -9.11 -5.23
CA THR A 139 -5.34 -7.66 -5.33
C THR A 139 -3.96 -7.37 -5.92
N MET A 140 -2.91 -8.04 -5.43
CA MET A 140 -1.55 -7.89 -5.95
C MET A 140 -1.45 -8.29 -7.42
N SER A 141 -2.17 -9.33 -7.83
CA SER A 141 -2.20 -9.76 -9.23
C SER A 141 -2.79 -8.69 -10.15
N ALA A 142 -3.88 -8.03 -9.71
CA ALA A 142 -4.50 -6.95 -10.47
C ALA A 142 -3.56 -5.74 -10.63
N VAL A 143 -2.92 -5.30 -9.53
CA VAL A 143 -1.95 -4.18 -9.54
C VAL A 143 -0.71 -4.54 -10.39
N THR A 144 -0.21 -5.76 -10.25
CA THR A 144 0.94 -6.24 -11.02
C THR A 144 0.63 -6.29 -12.52
N LEU A 145 -0.58 -6.64 -12.91
CA LEU A 145 -1.01 -6.63 -14.31
C LEU A 145 -0.95 -5.21 -14.91
N ALA A 146 -1.36 -4.20 -14.15
CA ALA A 146 -1.22 -2.81 -14.57
C ALA A 146 0.26 -2.39 -14.70
N ALA A 147 1.10 -2.79 -13.75
CA ALA A 147 2.54 -2.54 -13.80
C ALA A 147 3.20 -3.21 -15.02
N ILE A 148 2.81 -4.44 -15.39
CA ILE A 148 3.28 -5.14 -16.59
C ILE A 148 2.96 -4.35 -17.86
N LYS A 149 1.73 -3.82 -17.97
CA LYS A 149 1.33 -3.00 -19.13
C LYS A 149 2.18 -1.75 -19.26
N ILE A 150 2.37 -1.03 -18.15
CA ILE A 150 3.16 0.21 -18.14
C ILE A 150 4.63 -0.10 -18.39
N GLY A 151 5.20 -1.10 -17.72
CA GLY A 151 6.59 -1.53 -17.93
C GLY A 151 6.86 -1.98 -19.37
N GLY A 152 5.94 -2.70 -19.99
CA GLY A 152 6.04 -3.10 -21.39
C GLY A 152 5.99 -1.91 -22.36
N ILE A 153 5.11 -0.95 -22.14
CA ILE A 153 4.93 0.22 -23.03
C ILE A 153 6.10 1.21 -22.88
N MET A 154 6.48 1.52 -21.64
CA MET A 154 7.45 2.58 -21.34
C MET A 154 8.90 2.08 -21.35
N LEU A 155 9.16 0.91 -20.79
CA LEU A 155 10.51 0.36 -20.63
C LEU A 155 10.82 -0.78 -21.59
N GLY A 156 9.83 -1.28 -22.34
CA GLY A 156 10.02 -2.43 -23.23
C GLY A 156 10.30 -3.74 -22.49
N LEU A 157 9.92 -3.84 -21.22
CA LEU A 157 10.18 -5.02 -20.39
C LEU A 157 9.20 -6.15 -20.72
N GLU A 158 9.74 -7.37 -20.71
CA GLU A 158 8.91 -8.56 -20.73
C GLU A 158 8.10 -8.70 -19.42
N PRO A 159 6.91 -9.32 -19.45
CA PRO A 159 6.05 -9.46 -18.27
C PRO A 159 6.78 -10.02 -17.05
N TRP A 160 7.58 -11.07 -17.22
CA TRP A 160 8.32 -11.71 -16.14
C TRP A 160 9.43 -10.81 -15.56
N GLN A 161 10.07 -9.99 -16.40
CA GLN A 161 11.08 -9.03 -15.95
C GLN A 161 10.46 -7.96 -15.05
N THR A 162 9.30 -7.45 -15.43
CA THR A 162 8.56 -6.49 -14.60
C THR A 162 8.15 -7.10 -13.27
N VAL A 163 7.62 -8.31 -13.25
CA VAL A 163 7.20 -8.99 -12.01
C VAL A 163 8.39 -9.21 -11.07
N ILE A 164 9.49 -9.75 -11.59
CA ILE A 164 10.67 -10.04 -10.76
C ILE A 164 11.32 -8.76 -10.25
N SER A 165 11.54 -7.77 -11.11
CA SER A 165 12.22 -6.52 -10.70
C SER A 165 11.38 -5.74 -9.70
N ALA A 166 10.09 -5.53 -9.97
CA ALA A 166 9.18 -4.84 -9.06
C ALA A 166 9.02 -5.61 -7.73
N GLY A 167 8.87 -6.93 -7.79
CA GLY A 167 8.76 -7.79 -6.62
C GLY A 167 10.00 -7.74 -5.74
N LEU A 168 11.19 -7.87 -6.31
CA LEU A 168 12.45 -7.79 -5.56
C LEU A 168 12.64 -6.43 -4.89
N ILE A 169 12.42 -5.33 -5.63
CA ILE A 169 12.54 -3.98 -5.07
C ILE A 169 11.57 -3.80 -3.90
N THR A 170 10.32 -4.22 -4.08
CA THR A 170 9.29 -4.09 -3.03
C THR A 170 9.64 -4.92 -1.79
N VAL A 171 10.07 -6.17 -1.97
CA VAL A 171 10.44 -7.06 -0.85
C VAL A 171 11.65 -6.51 -0.10
N ILE A 172 12.70 -6.11 -0.80
CA ILE A 172 13.91 -5.55 -0.17
C ILE A 172 13.54 -4.28 0.61
N PHE A 173 12.82 -3.37 -0.02
CA PHE A 173 12.41 -2.11 0.61
C PHE A 173 11.55 -2.34 1.87
N SER A 174 10.53 -3.19 1.77
CA SER A 174 9.60 -3.45 2.89
C SER A 174 10.29 -4.21 4.03
N ALA A 175 11.14 -5.17 3.71
CA ALA A 175 11.88 -5.95 4.71
C ALA A 175 12.90 -5.10 5.48
N VAL A 176 13.53 -4.14 4.80
CA VAL A 176 14.53 -3.26 5.41
C VAL A 176 13.88 -2.12 6.19
N GLY A 177 12.92 -1.42 5.59
CA GLY A 177 12.34 -0.20 6.15
C GLY A 177 11.31 -0.43 7.26
N GLY A 178 10.60 -1.55 7.23
CA GLY A 178 9.45 -1.79 8.09
C GLY A 178 8.36 -0.72 7.90
N PHE A 179 7.39 -0.68 8.81
CA PHE A 179 6.27 0.27 8.72
C PHE A 179 6.72 1.73 8.67
N LYS A 180 7.74 2.09 9.44
CA LYS A 180 8.28 3.45 9.48
C LYS A 180 8.88 3.88 8.14
N GLY A 181 9.62 2.98 7.49
CA GLY A 181 10.20 3.22 6.16
C GLY A 181 9.11 3.46 5.13
N VAL A 182 8.08 2.63 5.12
CA VAL A 182 6.92 2.78 4.22
C VAL A 182 6.24 4.14 4.42
N VAL A 183 5.93 4.54 5.65
CA VAL A 183 5.26 5.82 5.95
C VAL A 183 6.06 7.04 5.47
N TYR A 184 7.39 7.03 5.63
CA TYR A 184 8.22 8.14 5.11
C TYR A 184 8.32 8.14 3.59
N THR A 185 8.36 6.98 2.97
CA THR A 185 8.34 6.89 1.50
C THR A 185 7.00 7.36 0.94
N ASP A 186 5.89 6.98 1.56
CA ASP A 186 4.56 7.43 1.18
C ASP A 186 4.41 8.94 1.27
N PHE A 187 5.07 9.56 2.25
CA PHE A 187 5.12 11.02 2.35
C PHE A 187 5.73 11.66 1.10
N ILE A 188 6.82 11.11 0.60
CA ILE A 188 7.44 11.58 -0.64
C ILE A 188 6.56 11.29 -1.85
N LEU A 189 6.03 10.06 -1.93
CA LEU A 189 5.11 9.64 -3.00
C LEU A 189 3.89 10.55 -3.10
N PHE A 190 3.34 10.98 -1.96
CA PHE A 190 2.23 11.92 -1.95
C PHE A 190 2.56 13.22 -2.68
N PHE A 191 3.71 13.84 -2.39
CA PHE A 191 4.10 15.08 -3.05
C PHE A 191 4.46 14.88 -4.52
N VAL A 192 5.10 13.78 -4.88
CA VAL A 192 5.38 13.43 -6.28
C VAL A 192 4.07 13.25 -7.05
N ALA A 193 3.10 12.54 -6.50
CA ALA A 193 1.82 12.31 -7.16
C ALA A 193 0.94 13.55 -7.26
N MET A 194 1.05 14.49 -6.30
CA MET A 194 0.28 15.73 -6.32
C MET A 194 0.95 16.84 -7.16
N GLY A 195 2.24 16.75 -7.40
CA GLY A 195 3.02 17.74 -8.16
C GLY A 195 3.24 17.38 -9.62
N GLY A 196 3.12 16.12 -10.00
CA GLY A 196 3.28 15.60 -11.36
C GLY A 196 2.01 15.30 -12.05
#